data_545adbfc1bdb625bb3c55cf7352bf8fe
#
_entry.id   545adbfc1bdb625bb3c55cf7352bf8fe
#
_cell.length_a   1.000
_cell.length_b   1.000
_cell.length_c   1.000
_cell.angle_alpha   90.00
_cell.angle_beta   90.00
_cell.angle_gamma   90.00
#
_symmetry.space_group_name_H-M   'P 1'
#
loop_
_entity.id
_entity.type
_entity.pdbx_description
1 polymer ?
#
loop_
_entity_poly.entity_id
_entity_poly.type
_entity_poly.pdbx_seq_one_letter_code
_entity_poly.pdbx_strand_id
1 'polypeptide(L)'
;ALLVDGKIVAAAQEERFTRKKHDADFPGHAVEFCLQQAGIRVEDLDHVAFYDKPLLKFERLLETYLSYGPVGYKSFVKAMPIWLKQKLYLPRELNQGLGHRYKKRYIFTEHHESHAASAFFPSPFEEAAVMTLDGVGEWATASFGYGKGNDLTLTHELHFPHSLGLLYSAFTYFTGFKVNSGEY
;
A
#
# COMPACT_ATOMS: atom_id res chain seq x y z
N ALA A 1 3.16 -8.92 7.39
CA ALA A 1 4.00 -8.98 8.59
C ALA A 1 3.13 -9.07 9.84
N LEU A 2 3.64 -9.72 10.89
CA LEU A 2 3.03 -9.83 12.20
C LEU A 2 3.93 -9.20 13.26
N LEU A 3 3.36 -8.28 14.02
CA LEU A 3 4.04 -7.63 15.14
C LEU A 3 3.40 -8.10 16.46
N VAL A 4 4.22 -8.35 17.47
CA VAL A 4 3.79 -8.62 18.84
C VAL A 4 4.62 -7.73 19.77
N ASP A 5 3.96 -6.90 20.54
CA ASP A 5 4.59 -5.96 21.50
C ASP A 5 5.70 -5.11 20.84
N GLY A 6 5.42 -4.58 19.65
CA GLY A 6 6.35 -3.74 18.87
C GLY A 6 7.49 -4.49 18.17
N LYS A 7 7.53 -5.81 18.26
CA LYS A 7 8.56 -6.63 17.58
C LYS A 7 7.98 -7.35 16.37
N ILE A 8 8.71 -7.33 15.25
CA ILE A 8 8.36 -8.11 14.06
C ILE A 8 8.67 -9.58 14.37
N VAL A 9 7.63 -10.40 14.52
CA VAL A 9 7.75 -11.86 14.79
C VAL A 9 7.92 -12.61 13.48
N ALA A 10 7.19 -12.23 12.44
CA ALA A 10 7.26 -12.84 11.12
C ALA A 10 6.86 -11.87 10.02
N ALA A 11 7.46 -12.03 8.85
CA ALA A 11 7.10 -11.30 7.63
C ALA A 11 7.28 -12.21 6.41
N ALA A 12 6.34 -12.17 5.48
CA ALA A 12 6.41 -12.94 4.24
C ALA A 12 5.63 -12.25 3.13
N GLN A 13 6.06 -12.48 1.89
CA GLN A 13 5.32 -12.09 0.68
C GLN A 13 4.61 -13.30 0.11
N GLU A 14 3.38 -13.13 -0.35
CA GLU A 14 2.56 -14.19 -0.95
C GLU A 14 3.25 -14.86 -2.15
N GLU A 15 3.99 -14.08 -2.93
CA GLU A 15 4.77 -14.57 -4.08
C GLU A 15 5.79 -15.66 -3.74
N ARG A 16 6.25 -15.74 -2.50
CA ARG A 16 7.16 -16.82 -2.05
C ARG A 16 6.49 -18.16 -2.01
N PHE A 17 5.19 -18.16 -1.76
CA PHE A 17 4.37 -19.37 -1.68
C PHE A 17 3.75 -19.72 -3.03
N THR A 18 3.10 -18.75 -3.67
CA THR A 18 2.38 -18.97 -4.94
C THR A 18 3.29 -19.03 -6.15
N ARG A 19 4.54 -18.52 -6.06
CA ARG A 19 5.50 -18.38 -7.18
C ARG A 19 4.98 -17.52 -8.34
N LYS A 20 3.94 -16.74 -8.11
CA LYS A 20 3.33 -15.82 -9.06
C LYS A 20 3.84 -14.40 -8.77
N LYS A 21 4.64 -13.86 -9.69
CA LYS A 21 5.18 -12.48 -9.55
C LYS A 21 4.06 -11.45 -9.62
N HIS A 22 4.09 -10.48 -8.70
CA HIS A 22 3.05 -9.45 -8.53
C HIS A 22 1.65 -10.05 -8.28
N ASP A 23 1.58 -11.06 -7.42
CA ASP A 23 0.32 -11.65 -7.00
C ASP A 23 -0.53 -10.61 -6.28
N ALA A 24 -1.67 -10.26 -6.87
CA ALA A 24 -2.59 -9.23 -6.36
C ALA A 24 -3.71 -9.81 -5.48
N ASP A 25 -3.76 -11.14 -5.33
CA ASP A 25 -4.77 -11.80 -4.53
C ASP A 25 -4.50 -11.60 -3.03
N PHE A 26 -5.51 -11.91 -2.18
CA PHE A 26 -5.33 -11.84 -0.74
C PHE A 26 -4.16 -12.75 -0.30
N PRO A 27 -3.21 -12.25 0.53
CA PRO A 27 -1.99 -12.97 0.87
C PRO A 27 -2.22 -14.06 1.92
N GLY A 28 -3.04 -15.06 1.59
CA GLY A 28 -3.51 -16.09 2.52
C GLY A 28 -2.40 -16.93 3.10
N HIS A 29 -1.46 -17.40 2.28
CA HIS A 29 -0.33 -18.22 2.73
C HIS A 29 0.64 -17.42 3.60
N ALA A 30 0.91 -16.16 3.24
CA ALA A 30 1.76 -15.29 4.03
C ALA A 30 1.14 -14.98 5.41
N VAL A 31 -0.18 -14.76 5.46
CA VAL A 31 -0.91 -14.57 6.72
C VAL A 31 -0.84 -15.83 7.58
N GLU A 32 -1.15 -17.00 7.00
CA GLU A 32 -1.08 -18.27 7.71
C GLU A 32 0.32 -18.55 8.26
N PHE A 33 1.35 -18.35 7.44
CA PHE A 33 2.74 -18.47 7.86
C PHE A 33 3.05 -17.59 9.09
N CYS A 34 2.68 -16.31 9.03
CA CYS A 34 2.93 -15.38 10.13
C CYS A 34 2.22 -15.80 11.42
N LEU A 35 0.97 -16.22 11.34
CA LEU A 35 0.20 -16.69 12.48
C LEU A 35 0.79 -17.96 13.09
N GLN A 36 1.22 -18.92 12.27
CA GLN A 36 1.89 -20.14 12.70
C GLN A 36 3.21 -19.86 13.41
N GLN A 37 4.03 -18.92 12.91
CA GLN A 37 5.28 -18.55 13.55
C GLN A 37 5.08 -17.97 14.96
N ALA A 38 3.98 -17.27 15.19
CA ALA A 38 3.64 -16.70 16.51
C ALA A 38 2.82 -17.66 17.38
N GLY A 39 2.32 -18.76 16.83
CA GLY A 39 1.46 -19.71 17.56
C GLY A 39 0.11 -19.14 17.97
N ILE A 40 -0.41 -18.17 17.20
CA ILE A 40 -1.70 -17.51 17.46
C ILE A 40 -2.69 -17.74 16.32
N ARG A 41 -3.95 -17.40 16.55
CA ARG A 41 -5.04 -17.50 15.58
C ARG A 41 -5.49 -16.12 15.13
N VAL A 42 -6.28 -16.06 14.05
CA VAL A 42 -6.87 -14.83 13.53
C VAL A 42 -7.69 -14.07 14.59
N GLU A 43 -8.39 -14.81 15.45
CA GLU A 43 -9.23 -14.26 16.51
C GLU A 43 -8.42 -13.55 17.62
N ASP A 44 -7.16 -13.94 17.77
CA ASP A 44 -6.26 -13.41 18.79
C ASP A 44 -5.64 -12.06 18.38
N LEU A 45 -5.71 -11.71 17.07
CA LEU A 45 -5.20 -10.43 16.55
C LEU A 45 -5.93 -9.23 17.17
N ASP A 46 -5.19 -8.25 17.66
CA ASP A 46 -5.76 -6.99 18.13
C ASP A 46 -6.11 -6.06 17.00
N HIS A 47 -5.23 -5.94 16.03
CA HIS A 47 -5.37 -5.06 14.87
C HIS A 47 -4.98 -5.77 13.58
N VAL A 48 -5.71 -5.44 12.51
CA VAL A 48 -5.34 -5.74 11.13
C VAL A 48 -5.24 -4.41 10.41
N ALA A 49 -4.04 -4.08 9.94
CA ALA A 49 -3.75 -2.82 9.25
C ALA A 49 -3.53 -3.05 7.76
N PHE A 50 -4.00 -2.10 6.96
CA PHE A 50 -3.76 -2.04 5.53
C PHE A 50 -3.14 -0.70 5.16
N TYR A 51 -2.21 -0.70 4.24
CA TYR A 51 -1.29 0.39 3.92
C TYR A 51 -1.86 1.48 2.99
N ASP A 52 -3.12 1.41 2.63
CA ASP A 52 -3.78 2.33 1.69
C ASP A 52 -5.15 2.78 2.24
N LYS A 53 -5.60 3.96 1.83
CA LYS A 53 -6.99 4.43 1.99
C LYS A 53 -7.72 4.35 0.65
N PRO A 54 -8.44 3.26 0.34
CA PRO A 54 -9.03 3.03 -0.97
C PRO A 54 -9.97 4.12 -1.45
N LEU A 55 -10.69 4.78 -0.53
CA LEU A 55 -11.61 5.87 -0.86
C LEU A 55 -10.88 7.10 -1.39
N LEU A 56 -9.76 7.51 -0.77
CA LEU A 56 -8.94 8.63 -1.24
C LEU A 56 -8.31 8.33 -2.60
N LYS A 57 -7.87 7.10 -2.81
CA LYS A 57 -7.33 6.65 -4.09
C LYS A 57 -8.37 6.66 -5.21
N PHE A 58 -9.60 6.27 -4.87
CA PHE A 58 -10.74 6.33 -5.79
C PHE A 58 -11.12 7.77 -6.13
N GLU A 59 -11.18 8.66 -5.14
CA GLU A 59 -11.42 10.09 -5.32
C GLU A 59 -10.44 10.69 -6.32
N ARG A 60 -9.14 10.51 -6.13
CA ARG A 60 -8.12 10.97 -7.08
C ARG A 60 -8.33 10.43 -8.49
N LEU A 61 -8.64 9.14 -8.63
CA LEU A 61 -8.92 8.56 -9.95
C LEU A 61 -10.12 9.24 -10.62
N LEU A 62 -11.18 9.41 -9.87
CA LEU A 62 -12.41 10.05 -10.37
C LEU A 62 -12.14 11.50 -10.79
N GLU A 63 -11.49 12.29 -9.95
CA GLU A 63 -11.14 13.67 -10.27
C GLU A 63 -10.20 13.75 -11.50
N THR A 64 -9.23 12.85 -11.60
CA THR A 64 -8.35 12.79 -12.76
C THR A 64 -9.14 12.54 -14.05
N TYR A 65 -10.05 11.57 -14.06
CA TYR A 65 -10.86 11.29 -15.25
C TYR A 65 -11.80 12.44 -15.60
N LEU A 66 -12.38 13.10 -14.62
CA LEU A 66 -13.26 14.26 -14.84
C LEU A 66 -12.48 15.46 -15.38
N SER A 67 -11.29 15.72 -14.85
CA SER A 67 -10.44 16.85 -15.27
C SER A 67 -9.92 16.71 -16.69
N TYR A 68 -9.68 15.50 -17.16
CA TYR A 68 -9.17 15.22 -18.51
C TYR A 68 -10.23 14.72 -19.49
N GLY A 69 -11.51 14.74 -19.09
CA GLY A 69 -12.59 14.32 -19.99
C GLY A 69 -12.68 15.16 -21.29
N PRO A 70 -13.01 14.55 -22.44
CA PRO A 70 -13.35 13.15 -22.68
C PRO A 70 -12.15 12.20 -22.89
N VAL A 71 -10.92 12.70 -22.78
CA VAL A 71 -9.69 11.90 -22.93
C VAL A 71 -9.66 10.84 -21.81
N GLY A 72 -9.36 9.58 -22.17
CA GLY A 72 -9.34 8.49 -21.18
C GLY A 72 -10.68 7.79 -20.95
N TYR A 73 -11.77 8.18 -21.65
CA TYR A 73 -13.09 7.55 -21.47
C TYR A 73 -13.06 6.02 -21.55
N LYS A 74 -12.33 5.45 -22.50
CA LYS A 74 -12.21 3.98 -22.63
C LYS A 74 -11.53 3.34 -21.42
N SER A 75 -10.54 4.01 -20.85
CA SER A 75 -9.87 3.57 -19.62
C SER A 75 -10.81 3.69 -18.40
N PHE A 76 -11.53 4.79 -18.30
CA PHE A 76 -12.54 5.02 -17.26
C PHE A 76 -13.58 3.90 -17.22
N VAL A 77 -14.21 3.59 -18.37
CA VAL A 77 -15.23 2.53 -18.45
C VAL A 77 -14.70 1.17 -18.05
N LYS A 78 -13.41 0.88 -18.32
CA LYS A 78 -12.79 -0.37 -17.89
C LYS A 78 -12.41 -0.39 -16.41
N ALA A 79 -11.95 0.73 -15.87
CA ALA A 79 -11.48 0.84 -14.48
C ALA A 79 -12.64 0.89 -13.47
N MET A 80 -13.71 1.64 -13.75
CA MET A 80 -14.80 1.88 -12.81
C MET A 80 -15.48 0.61 -12.27
N PRO A 81 -15.82 -0.41 -13.07
CA PRO A 81 -16.42 -1.63 -12.54
C PRO A 81 -15.51 -2.37 -11.55
N ILE A 82 -14.20 -2.36 -11.78
CA ILE A 82 -13.21 -2.99 -10.90
C ILE A 82 -13.15 -2.26 -9.57
N TRP A 83 -13.08 -0.93 -9.60
CA TRP A 83 -13.05 -0.11 -8.40
C TRP A 83 -14.33 -0.23 -7.58
N LEU A 84 -15.50 -0.10 -8.23
CA LEU A 84 -16.80 -0.18 -7.56
C LEU A 84 -17.11 -1.56 -6.98
N LYS A 85 -16.63 -2.64 -7.61
CA LYS A 85 -16.94 -4.01 -7.16
C LYS A 85 -15.93 -4.57 -6.16
N GLN A 86 -14.67 -4.19 -6.26
CA GLN A 86 -13.58 -4.81 -5.50
C GLN A 86 -12.91 -3.81 -4.57
N LYS A 87 -12.25 -2.79 -5.12
CA LYS A 87 -11.34 -1.92 -4.35
C LYS A 87 -12.02 -1.11 -3.24
N LEU A 88 -13.24 -0.64 -3.45
CA LEU A 88 -14.01 0.09 -2.43
C LEU A 88 -14.53 -0.82 -1.30
N TYR A 89 -14.62 -2.12 -1.54
CA TYR A 89 -15.08 -3.10 -0.54
C TYR A 89 -13.94 -3.87 0.14
N LEU A 90 -12.75 -3.26 0.19
CA LEU A 90 -11.56 -3.87 0.79
C LEU A 90 -11.79 -4.48 2.19
N PRO A 91 -12.55 -3.84 3.12
CA PRO A 91 -12.86 -4.50 4.40
C PRO A 91 -13.57 -5.85 4.25
N ARG A 92 -14.42 -5.97 3.24
CA ARG A 92 -15.11 -7.24 2.94
C ARG A 92 -14.14 -8.29 2.39
N GLU A 93 -13.25 -7.89 1.51
CA GLU A 93 -12.20 -8.78 0.95
C GLU A 93 -11.26 -9.26 2.06
N LEU A 94 -10.80 -8.36 2.93
CA LEU A 94 -9.98 -8.71 4.08
C LEU A 94 -10.72 -9.67 5.02
N ASN A 95 -11.99 -9.41 5.32
CA ASN A 95 -12.78 -10.28 6.18
C ASN A 95 -12.99 -11.67 5.55
N GLN A 96 -13.24 -11.74 4.26
CA GLN A 96 -13.36 -13.01 3.52
C GLN A 96 -12.02 -13.76 3.52
N GLY A 97 -10.91 -13.08 3.23
CA GLY A 97 -9.57 -13.66 3.22
C GLY A 97 -9.14 -14.21 4.60
N LEU A 98 -9.59 -13.55 5.69
CA LEU A 98 -9.40 -14.01 7.06
C LEU A 98 -10.45 -15.05 7.53
N GLY A 99 -11.22 -15.63 6.58
CA GLY A 99 -12.24 -16.64 6.87
C GLY A 99 -13.37 -16.18 7.76
N HIS A 100 -13.70 -14.89 7.77
CA HIS A 100 -14.71 -14.26 8.63
C HIS A 100 -14.46 -14.41 10.14
N ARG A 101 -13.22 -14.69 10.54
CA ARG A 101 -12.83 -14.93 11.93
C ARG A 101 -12.39 -13.67 12.67
N TYR A 102 -11.88 -12.64 11.97
CA TYR A 102 -11.54 -11.35 12.57
C TYR A 102 -12.81 -10.50 12.76
N LYS A 103 -13.06 -10.07 14.00
CA LYS A 103 -14.30 -9.34 14.36
C LYS A 103 -14.05 -7.92 14.84
N LYS A 104 -12.80 -7.50 14.90
CA LYS A 104 -12.41 -6.17 15.35
C LYS A 104 -12.33 -5.19 14.15
N ARG A 105 -12.00 -3.94 14.41
CA ARG A 105 -11.91 -2.88 13.39
C ARG A 105 -10.61 -2.99 12.60
N TYR A 106 -10.70 -2.89 11.27
CA TYR A 106 -9.54 -2.72 10.38
C TYR A 106 -8.99 -1.30 10.48
N ILE A 107 -7.68 -1.16 10.38
CA ILE A 107 -6.97 0.12 10.36
C ILE A 107 -6.48 0.36 8.93
N PHE A 108 -6.72 1.56 8.41
CA PHE A 108 -6.24 1.99 7.10
C PHE A 108 -5.37 3.22 7.29
N THR A 109 -4.11 3.14 6.90
CA THR A 109 -3.17 4.26 6.94
C THR A 109 -3.02 4.88 5.55
N GLU A 110 -2.53 6.09 5.47
CA GLU A 110 -2.17 6.68 4.19
C GLU A 110 -0.94 6.01 3.59
N HIS A 111 -0.88 5.96 2.27
CA HIS A 111 0.16 5.23 1.55
C HIS A 111 1.57 5.73 1.90
N HIS A 112 1.79 7.04 1.82
CA HIS A 112 3.08 7.63 2.15
C HIS A 112 3.42 7.58 3.64
N GLU A 113 2.41 7.65 4.52
CA GLU A 113 2.58 7.38 5.95
C GLU A 113 3.05 5.94 6.19
N SER A 114 2.48 4.97 5.47
CA SER A 114 2.91 3.56 5.54
C SER A 114 4.35 3.37 5.06
N HIS A 115 4.74 4.02 3.96
CA HIS A 115 6.12 4.00 3.48
C HIS A 115 7.09 4.58 4.52
N ALA A 116 6.78 5.75 5.05
CA ALA A 116 7.61 6.41 6.05
C ALA A 116 7.74 5.56 7.33
N ALA A 117 6.63 5.01 7.82
CA ALA A 117 6.60 4.12 8.97
C ALA A 117 7.42 2.85 8.75
N SER A 118 7.33 2.24 7.58
CA SER A 118 8.08 1.02 7.24
C SER A 118 9.60 1.23 7.17
N ALA A 119 10.03 2.46 6.92
CA ALA A 119 11.45 2.82 6.92
C ALA A 119 11.94 3.27 8.30
N PHE A 120 11.19 4.12 8.99
CA PHE A 120 11.62 4.75 10.23
C PHE A 120 11.58 3.79 11.43
N PHE A 121 10.44 3.16 11.71
CA PHE A 121 10.29 2.36 12.93
C PHE A 121 11.20 1.14 13.05
N PRO A 122 11.55 0.39 11.99
CA PRO A 122 12.54 -0.67 12.09
C PRO A 122 14.00 -0.18 11.99
N SER A 123 14.22 1.12 11.76
CA SER A 123 15.58 1.69 11.68
C SER A 123 16.23 1.79 13.07
N PRO A 124 17.57 1.93 13.14
CA PRO A 124 18.28 2.12 14.41
C PRO A 124 18.19 3.56 14.94
N PHE A 125 17.50 4.46 14.26
CA PHE A 125 17.50 5.89 14.61
C PHE A 125 16.32 6.22 15.54
N GLU A 126 16.60 6.88 16.66
CA GLU A 126 15.58 7.43 17.53
C GLU A 126 14.93 8.71 16.96
N GLU A 127 15.71 9.45 16.15
CA GLU A 127 15.25 10.66 15.46
C GLU A 127 15.88 10.70 14.08
N ALA A 128 15.06 10.90 13.03
CA ALA A 128 15.53 10.97 11.65
C ALA A 128 14.60 11.79 10.76
N ALA A 129 15.19 12.42 9.74
CA ALA A 129 14.43 12.89 8.60
C ALA A 129 13.98 11.68 7.76
N VAL A 130 12.74 11.73 7.26
CA VAL A 130 12.15 10.67 6.45
C VAL A 130 11.67 11.25 5.13
N MET A 131 12.00 10.59 4.04
CA MET A 131 11.53 10.93 2.70
C MET A 131 10.95 9.70 2.01
N THR A 132 9.81 9.87 1.36
CA THR A 132 9.17 8.85 0.54
C THR A 132 9.07 9.33 -0.89
N LEU A 133 9.35 8.45 -1.85
CA LEU A 133 9.24 8.70 -3.28
C LEU A 133 8.50 7.54 -3.91
N ASP A 134 7.42 7.83 -4.65
CA ASP A 134 6.59 6.81 -5.27
C ASP A 134 6.13 7.28 -6.66
N GLY A 135 5.51 6.37 -7.40
CA GLY A 135 4.79 6.71 -8.63
C GLY A 135 3.59 7.59 -8.30
N VAL A 136 2.67 7.04 -7.52
CA VAL A 136 1.54 7.76 -6.94
C VAL A 136 0.84 6.91 -5.86
N GLY A 137 0.72 7.46 -4.68
CA GLY A 137 -0.10 6.93 -3.57
C GLY A 137 -1.59 7.24 -3.74
N GLU A 138 -2.20 7.81 -2.74
CA GLU A 138 -3.55 8.42 -2.89
C GLU A 138 -3.44 9.68 -3.76
N TRP A 139 -2.89 10.75 -3.20
CA TRP A 139 -2.55 11.99 -3.91
C TRP A 139 -1.06 12.25 -3.93
N ALA A 140 -0.39 11.95 -2.83
CA ALA A 140 1.03 12.16 -2.67
C ALA A 140 1.85 11.26 -3.61
N THR A 141 2.90 11.85 -4.18
CA THR A 141 3.89 11.18 -5.04
C THR A 141 5.28 11.24 -4.44
N ALA A 142 5.50 12.22 -3.56
CA ALA A 142 6.66 12.32 -2.69
C ALA A 142 6.22 12.97 -1.39
N SER A 143 6.82 12.58 -0.28
CA SER A 143 6.58 13.23 1.01
C SER A 143 7.87 13.29 1.79
N PHE A 144 8.01 14.28 2.65
CA PHE A 144 9.07 14.30 3.64
C PHE A 144 8.59 14.88 4.97
N GLY A 145 9.28 14.46 6.01
CA GLY A 145 8.97 14.79 7.37
C GLY A 145 10.05 14.30 8.32
N TYR A 146 9.67 14.03 9.52
CA TYR A 146 10.59 13.53 10.54
C TYR A 146 9.90 12.50 11.44
N GLY A 147 10.69 11.57 11.94
CA GLY A 147 10.31 10.63 12.98
C GLY A 147 11.13 10.87 14.25
N LYS A 148 10.48 10.70 15.40
CA LYS A 148 11.11 10.79 16.73
C LYS A 148 10.43 9.85 17.70
N GLY A 149 11.15 8.85 18.20
CA GLY A 149 10.57 7.81 19.06
C GLY A 149 9.41 7.11 18.38
N ASN A 150 8.20 7.27 18.90
CA ASN A 150 6.97 6.70 18.33
C ASN A 150 6.16 7.68 17.46
N ASP A 151 6.63 8.89 17.30
CA ASP A 151 5.96 9.93 16.52
C ASP A 151 6.56 10.02 15.12
N LEU A 152 5.70 10.05 14.12
CA LEU A 152 6.07 10.22 12.72
C LEU A 152 5.17 11.29 12.11
N THR A 153 5.77 12.33 11.56
CA THR A 153 5.06 13.47 10.99
C THR A 153 5.54 13.75 9.58
N LEU A 154 4.67 13.64 8.60
CA LEU A 154 4.91 14.14 7.24
C LEU A 154 4.50 15.61 7.18
N THR A 155 5.44 16.48 6.81
CA THR A 155 5.26 17.94 6.85
C THR A 155 5.02 18.55 5.48
N HIS A 156 5.48 17.89 4.41
CA HIS A 156 5.39 18.37 3.04
C HIS A 156 5.11 17.22 2.10
N GLU A 157 4.35 17.51 1.05
CA GLU A 157 4.00 16.57 0.01
C GLU A 157 4.07 17.19 -1.39
N LEU A 158 4.49 16.37 -2.33
CA LEU A 158 4.31 16.62 -3.76
C LEU A 158 3.14 15.78 -4.22
N HIS A 159 2.18 16.38 -4.91
CA HIS A 159 0.97 15.70 -5.35
C HIS A 159 0.97 15.38 -6.85
N PHE A 160 0.23 14.35 -7.21
CA PHE A 160 -0.10 14.07 -8.61
C PHE A 160 -0.73 15.31 -9.30
N PRO A 161 -0.34 15.66 -10.56
CA PRO A 161 0.41 14.82 -11.49
C PRO A 161 1.95 14.93 -11.40
N HIS A 162 2.49 15.75 -10.51
CA HIS A 162 3.92 15.91 -10.36
C HIS A 162 4.51 14.71 -9.61
N SER A 163 5.35 13.91 -10.28
CA SER A 163 5.91 12.69 -9.69
C SER A 163 7.27 12.37 -10.27
N LEU A 164 8.25 12.20 -9.38
CA LEU A 164 9.57 11.71 -9.74
C LEU A 164 9.54 10.22 -10.10
N GLY A 165 8.71 9.43 -9.43
CA GLY A 165 8.55 8.01 -9.73
C GLY A 165 7.91 7.79 -11.10
N LEU A 166 6.88 8.56 -11.48
CA LEU A 166 6.31 8.50 -12.83
C LEU A 166 7.28 9.02 -13.88
N LEU A 167 8.10 10.01 -13.58
CA LEU A 167 9.17 10.48 -14.48
C LEU A 167 10.17 9.34 -14.73
N TYR A 168 10.59 8.64 -13.67
CA TYR A 168 11.47 7.48 -13.80
C TYR A 168 10.84 6.39 -14.70
N SER A 169 9.58 6.06 -14.47
CA SER A 169 8.83 5.10 -15.29
C SER A 169 8.70 5.55 -16.75
N ALA A 170 8.53 6.85 -16.99
CA ALA A 170 8.48 7.40 -18.36
C ALA A 170 9.81 7.22 -19.08
N PHE A 171 10.94 7.43 -18.41
CA PHE A 171 12.26 7.17 -18.98
C PHE A 171 12.51 5.68 -19.20
N THR A 172 12.09 4.81 -18.27
CA THR A 172 12.13 3.35 -18.45
C THR A 172 11.43 2.95 -19.74
N TYR A 173 10.21 3.44 -19.94
CA TYR A 173 9.44 3.18 -21.15
C TYR A 173 10.11 3.77 -22.41
N PHE A 174 10.59 5.02 -22.34
CA PHE A 174 11.24 5.70 -23.46
C PHE A 174 12.49 4.98 -23.94
N THR A 175 13.26 4.40 -23.04
CA THR A 175 14.47 3.61 -23.35
C THR A 175 14.17 2.18 -23.80
N GLY A 176 12.88 1.79 -23.91
CA GLY A 176 12.45 0.49 -24.43
C GLY A 176 12.40 -0.63 -23.39
N PHE A 177 12.56 -0.30 -22.12
CA PHE A 177 12.43 -1.28 -21.03
C PHE A 177 10.99 -1.38 -20.55
N LYS A 178 10.68 -2.51 -19.89
CA LYS A 178 9.38 -2.72 -19.29
C LYS A 178 9.28 -2.04 -17.93
N VAL A 179 8.36 -1.11 -17.79
CA VAL A 179 8.06 -0.43 -16.51
C VAL A 179 7.73 -1.45 -15.41
N ASN A 180 8.19 -1.19 -14.19
CA ASN A 180 8.10 -2.06 -13.02
C ASN A 180 8.81 -3.41 -13.15
N SER A 181 9.76 -3.54 -14.07
CA SER A 181 10.48 -4.80 -14.24
C SER A 181 11.82 -4.66 -14.96
N GLY A 182 12.10 -3.52 -15.55
CA GLY A 182 13.34 -3.20 -16.27
C GLY A 182 14.11 -2.03 -15.68
N GLU A 183 13.80 -1.63 -14.43
CA GLU A 183 14.43 -0.51 -13.73
C GLU A 183 15.70 -0.91 -12.96
N TYR A 184 16.11 -2.17 -12.94
CA TYR A 184 17.33 -2.65 -12.24
C TYR A 184 18.23 -3.44 -13.14
#